data_18c132cde2d0f5c3b3aaa17824928e1c
#
_entry.id   18c132cde2d0f5c3b3aaa17824928e1c
#
_cell.length_a   1.000
_cell.length_b   1.000
_cell.length_c   1.000
_cell.angle_alpha   90.00
_cell.angle_beta   90.00
_cell.angle_gamma   90.00
#
_symmetry.space_group_name_H-M   'P 1'
#
loop_
_entity.id
_entity.type
_entity.pdbx_description
1 polymer ?
#
loop_
_entity_poly.entity_id
_entity_poly.type
_entity_poly.pdbx_seq_one_letter_code
_entity_poly.pdbx_strand_id
1 'polypeptide(L)'
;MFFAPASITCFFTPVIGKNPAETGSYGVSIALNKGVRVNVSDKLLVNDREVRFPTVEYVLDALGGKGVEIETDFPLSCGFGMSGASALAAAFAVNEENGLNLPFYRLADLAHEAEVVNRTGLGDVVCQSYGGIVVRVEPGCPSNARVERFLWRLELDILVLGSLKTEEVLSENIDFSVGKDCLKEFMRKPSVENLFVQAKRFSVETGLIEDVMDVIEAVEASGGMASMVMLGKAVFAVNGYEALEEFGEPVRATVSPYGVRFLF
;
A
#
# COMPACT_ATOMS: atom_id res chain seq x y z
N MET A 1 16.07 -6.22 -12.94
CA MET A 1 15.44 -5.28 -11.98
C MET A 1 13.95 -5.61 -11.80
N PHE A 2 13.43 -5.64 -10.58
CA PHE A 2 11.98 -5.78 -10.34
C PHE A 2 11.36 -4.49 -9.81
N PHE A 3 10.14 -4.25 -10.21
CA PHE A 3 9.32 -3.14 -9.73
C PHE A 3 8.11 -3.70 -8.98
N ALA A 4 7.80 -3.13 -7.81
CA ALA A 4 6.51 -3.30 -7.16
C ALA A 4 5.86 -1.93 -6.91
N PRO A 5 4.55 -1.78 -7.22
CA PRO A 5 3.87 -0.51 -7.04
C PRO A 5 3.74 -0.14 -5.57
N ALA A 6 3.78 1.15 -5.26
CA ALA A 6 3.23 1.67 -4.02
C ALA A 6 1.70 1.45 -3.99
N SER A 7 1.12 1.41 -2.79
CA SER A 7 -0.32 1.28 -2.61
C SER A 7 -0.86 2.35 -1.67
N ILE A 8 -2.04 2.87 -2.00
CA ILE A 8 -2.84 3.71 -1.10
C ILE A 8 -3.99 2.85 -0.59
N THR A 9 -4.06 2.62 0.72
CA THR A 9 -5.25 2.03 1.32
C THR A 9 -6.29 3.12 1.58
N CYS A 10 -7.48 2.96 0.98
CA CYS A 10 -8.57 3.92 1.10
C CYS A 10 -9.38 3.68 2.38
N PHE A 11 -9.69 2.42 2.65
CA PHE A 11 -10.36 1.95 3.88
C PHE A 11 -10.14 0.46 4.04
N PHE A 12 -10.22 -0.03 5.29
CA PHE A 12 -9.97 -1.44 5.57
C PHE A 12 -10.62 -1.90 6.89
N THR A 13 -10.78 -3.21 7.04
CA THR A 13 -11.09 -3.87 8.32
C THR A 13 -10.11 -5.01 8.49
N PRO A 14 -9.25 -4.99 9.52
CA PRO A 14 -8.28 -6.05 9.78
C PRO A 14 -8.97 -7.35 10.20
N VAL A 15 -8.36 -8.46 9.81
CA VAL A 15 -8.75 -9.81 10.24
C VAL A 15 -7.50 -10.56 10.62
N ILE A 16 -7.40 -10.91 11.90
CA ILE A 16 -6.30 -11.73 12.41
C ILE A 16 -6.73 -13.18 12.37
N GLY A 17 -6.09 -13.96 11.50
CA GLY A 17 -6.30 -15.39 11.34
C GLY A 17 -5.44 -16.22 12.28
N LYS A 18 -5.48 -17.55 12.11
CA LYS A 18 -4.68 -18.49 12.91
C LYS A 18 -3.19 -18.49 12.53
N ASN A 19 -2.89 -18.04 11.34
CA ASN A 19 -1.55 -17.98 10.75
C ASN A 19 -1.47 -16.80 9.77
N PRO A 20 -0.28 -16.43 9.27
CA PRO A 20 -0.12 -15.33 8.33
C PRO A 20 -0.95 -15.49 7.04
N ALA A 21 -1.15 -16.70 6.54
CA ALA A 21 -1.91 -16.92 5.30
C ALA A 21 -3.42 -16.62 5.46
N GLU A 22 -3.96 -16.76 6.66
CA GLU A 22 -5.36 -16.43 7.00
C GLU A 22 -5.51 -15.00 7.53
N THR A 23 -4.41 -14.35 7.88
CA THR A 23 -4.37 -12.96 8.37
C THR A 23 -4.39 -12.00 7.18
N GLY A 24 -5.19 -10.93 7.24
CA GLY A 24 -5.30 -9.96 6.17
C GLY A 24 -6.30 -8.87 6.48
N SER A 25 -6.91 -8.30 5.47
CA SER A 25 -7.95 -7.28 5.66
C SER A 25 -8.99 -7.29 4.55
N TYR A 26 -10.23 -6.97 4.88
CA TYR A 26 -11.19 -6.44 3.92
C TYR A 26 -10.81 -5.01 3.56
N GLY A 27 -11.23 -4.50 2.40
CA GLY A 27 -11.08 -3.10 2.07
C GLY A 27 -10.70 -2.83 0.62
N VAL A 28 -10.35 -1.57 0.35
CA VAL A 28 -9.98 -1.11 -0.99
C VAL A 28 -8.63 -0.41 -0.93
N SER A 29 -7.76 -0.74 -1.89
CA SER A 29 -6.47 -0.10 -2.07
C SER A 29 -6.21 0.20 -3.55
N ILE A 30 -5.42 1.23 -3.81
CA ILE A 30 -5.04 1.70 -5.15
C ILE A 30 -3.56 1.41 -5.35
N ALA A 31 -3.20 0.66 -6.39
CA ALA A 31 -1.81 0.50 -6.81
C ALA A 31 -1.38 1.68 -7.70
N LEU A 32 -0.19 2.23 -7.46
CA LEU A 32 0.33 3.41 -8.15
C LEU A 32 1.38 3.04 -9.20
N ASN A 33 1.55 3.88 -10.23
CA ASN A 33 2.66 3.76 -11.20
C ASN A 33 4.04 4.14 -10.61
N LYS A 34 4.05 4.64 -9.39
CA LYS A 34 5.22 4.88 -8.53
C LYS A 34 5.33 3.75 -7.51
N GLY A 35 6.55 3.49 -7.00
CA GLY A 35 6.76 2.37 -6.08
C GLY A 35 8.22 2.15 -5.76
N VAL A 36 8.64 0.89 -5.74
CA VAL A 36 10.03 0.51 -5.51
C VAL A 36 10.63 -0.19 -6.73
N ARG A 37 11.93 0.01 -6.92
CA ARG A 37 12.77 -0.75 -7.86
C ARG A 37 13.81 -1.50 -7.07
N VAL A 38 13.95 -2.79 -7.36
CA VAL A 38 14.84 -3.67 -6.59
C VAL A 38 15.77 -4.44 -7.51
N ASN A 39 17.05 -4.39 -7.19
CA ASN A 39 18.09 -5.26 -7.73
C ASN A 39 18.72 -6.09 -6.61
N VAL A 40 19.27 -7.25 -6.96
CA VAL A 40 20.09 -8.02 -6.01
C VAL A 40 21.44 -7.32 -5.80
N SER A 41 21.93 -7.36 -4.57
CA SER A 41 23.18 -6.76 -4.12
C SER A 41 23.81 -7.60 -3.01
N ASP A 42 25.05 -7.31 -2.63
CA ASP A 42 25.70 -7.95 -1.48
C ASP A 42 25.29 -7.32 -0.14
N LYS A 43 24.60 -6.17 -0.16
CA LYS A 43 24.14 -5.43 1.01
C LYS A 43 22.67 -5.02 0.87
N LEU A 44 22.01 -4.76 1.98
CA LEU A 44 20.67 -4.17 2.00
C LEU A 44 20.78 -2.64 2.02
N LEU A 45 20.43 -2.03 0.88
CA LEU A 45 20.48 -0.58 0.67
C LEU A 45 19.10 -0.05 0.32
N VAL A 46 18.75 1.12 0.84
CA VAL A 46 17.59 1.91 0.42
C VAL A 46 18.08 3.31 0.06
N ASN A 47 17.90 3.70 -1.20
CA ASN A 47 18.37 4.96 -1.75
C ASN A 47 19.86 5.21 -1.37
N ASP A 48 20.73 4.27 -1.70
CA ASP A 48 22.18 4.26 -1.45
C ASP A 48 22.62 4.21 0.02
N ARG A 49 21.69 4.01 0.96
CA ARG A 49 22.00 3.94 2.40
C ARG A 49 21.78 2.54 2.94
N GLU A 50 22.76 2.02 3.65
CA GLU A 50 22.64 0.76 4.36
C GLU A 50 21.63 0.91 5.51
N VAL A 51 20.62 0.04 5.53
CA VAL A 51 19.52 0.11 6.49
C VAL A 51 19.19 -1.27 7.06
N ARG A 52 18.52 -1.27 8.20
CA ARG A 52 17.81 -2.43 8.70
C ARG A 52 16.37 -2.38 8.19
N PHE A 53 15.92 -3.45 7.52
CA PHE A 53 14.59 -3.49 6.93
C PHE A 53 13.95 -4.88 7.16
N PRO A 54 13.30 -5.07 8.32
CA PRO A 54 12.90 -6.40 8.80
C PRO A 54 12.08 -7.24 7.82
N THR A 55 11.16 -6.62 7.06
CA THR A 55 10.34 -7.34 6.07
C THR A 55 11.16 -7.84 4.88
N VAL A 56 12.15 -7.07 4.46
CA VAL A 56 13.07 -7.46 3.39
C VAL A 56 14.06 -8.50 3.91
N GLU A 57 14.63 -8.31 5.11
CA GLU A 57 15.52 -9.27 5.78
C GLU A 57 14.85 -10.65 5.90
N TYR A 58 13.56 -10.69 6.28
CA TYR A 58 12.77 -11.91 6.36
C TYR A 58 12.73 -12.66 5.02
N VAL A 59 12.51 -11.94 3.93
CA VAL A 59 12.47 -12.50 2.57
C VAL A 59 13.85 -12.97 2.12
N LEU A 60 14.91 -12.18 2.40
CA LEU A 60 16.29 -12.56 2.08
C LEU A 60 16.70 -13.86 2.80
N ASP A 61 16.42 -13.97 4.07
CA ASP A 61 16.70 -15.16 4.87
C ASP A 61 15.97 -16.40 4.31
N ALA A 62 14.69 -16.26 3.96
CA ALA A 62 13.88 -17.36 3.46
C ALA A 62 14.34 -17.87 2.06
N LEU A 63 14.91 -16.99 1.22
CA LEU A 63 15.29 -17.30 -0.15
C LEU A 63 16.81 -17.42 -0.35
N GLY A 64 17.61 -17.27 0.71
CA GLY A 64 19.08 -17.32 0.66
C GLY A 64 19.70 -16.12 -0.06
N GLY A 65 19.05 -14.96 -0.01
CA GLY A 65 19.58 -13.71 -0.56
C GLY A 65 20.60 -13.08 0.38
N LYS A 66 21.63 -12.41 -0.18
CA LYS A 66 22.63 -11.68 0.61
C LYS A 66 22.20 -10.27 0.94
N GLY A 67 21.58 -9.58 -0.03
CA GLY A 67 21.11 -8.23 0.07
C GLY A 67 20.41 -7.78 -1.21
N VAL A 68 19.83 -6.60 -1.16
CA VAL A 68 19.18 -5.93 -2.30
C VAL A 68 19.40 -4.43 -2.21
N GLU A 69 19.44 -3.80 -3.35
CA GLU A 69 19.39 -2.35 -3.51
C GLU A 69 17.98 -1.93 -3.92
N ILE A 70 17.41 -1.02 -3.16
CA ILE A 70 16.02 -0.56 -3.27
C ILE A 70 16.01 0.94 -3.54
N GLU A 71 15.45 1.33 -4.68
CA GLU A 71 15.08 2.73 -4.95
C GLU A 71 13.60 2.92 -4.66
N THR A 72 13.23 4.02 -4.00
CA THR A 72 11.85 4.31 -3.60
C THR A 72 11.37 5.65 -4.15
N ASP A 73 10.15 5.68 -4.71
CA ASP A 73 9.51 6.93 -5.17
C ASP A 73 8.81 7.69 -4.03
N PHE A 74 8.50 7.03 -2.90
CA PHE A 74 7.91 7.64 -1.71
C PHE A 74 8.76 7.35 -0.47
N PRO A 75 8.72 8.21 0.56
CA PRO A 75 9.38 7.92 1.82
C PRO A 75 8.79 6.67 2.49
N LEU A 76 9.63 5.97 3.26
CA LEU A 76 9.16 4.86 4.10
C LEU A 76 8.24 5.37 5.23
N SER A 77 7.33 4.53 5.70
CA SER A 77 6.43 4.82 6.84
C SER A 77 5.47 6.01 6.61
N CYS A 78 5.11 6.30 5.36
CA CYS A 78 4.15 7.36 5.00
C CYS A 78 2.81 6.83 4.48
N GLY A 79 2.48 5.54 4.72
CA GLY A 79 1.20 4.93 4.35
C GLY A 79 1.10 4.39 2.92
N PHE A 80 2.21 4.36 2.17
CA PHE A 80 2.23 3.89 0.78
C PHE A 80 2.58 2.42 0.60
N GLY A 81 2.56 1.62 1.67
CA GLY A 81 2.87 0.19 1.61
C GLY A 81 4.28 -0.13 1.13
N MET A 82 5.26 0.77 1.38
CA MET A 82 6.61 0.63 0.85
C MET A 82 7.35 -0.58 1.42
N SER A 83 7.04 -1.02 2.64
CA SER A 83 7.60 -2.23 3.23
C SER A 83 7.17 -3.49 2.45
N GLY A 84 5.86 -3.62 2.19
CA GLY A 84 5.31 -4.71 1.39
C GLY A 84 5.82 -4.72 -0.04
N ALA A 85 5.87 -3.54 -0.70
CA ALA A 85 6.42 -3.41 -2.04
C ALA A 85 7.89 -3.84 -2.12
N SER A 86 8.70 -3.44 -1.12
CA SER A 86 10.13 -3.80 -1.04
C SER A 86 10.31 -5.30 -0.82
N ALA A 87 9.57 -5.90 0.11
CA ALA A 87 9.60 -7.33 0.37
C ALA A 87 9.16 -8.13 -0.87
N LEU A 88 8.08 -7.67 -1.54
CA LEU A 88 7.54 -8.32 -2.73
C LEU A 88 8.55 -8.28 -3.89
N ALA A 89 9.08 -7.12 -4.22
CA ALA A 89 10.06 -7.00 -5.31
C ALA A 89 11.37 -7.74 -4.99
N ALA A 90 11.84 -7.73 -3.73
CA ALA A 90 13.01 -8.48 -3.28
C ALA A 90 12.79 -9.99 -3.42
N ALA A 91 11.59 -10.51 -3.10
CA ALA A 91 11.28 -11.94 -3.26
C ALA A 91 11.44 -12.38 -4.73
N PHE A 92 10.96 -11.59 -5.68
CA PHE A 92 11.10 -11.90 -7.10
C PHE A 92 12.53 -11.75 -7.59
N ALA A 93 13.26 -10.71 -7.14
CA ALA A 93 14.64 -10.48 -7.53
C ALA A 93 15.58 -11.62 -7.06
N VAL A 94 15.46 -12.02 -5.80
CA VAL A 94 16.27 -13.12 -5.22
C VAL A 94 15.90 -14.47 -5.82
N ASN A 95 14.59 -14.72 -6.08
CA ASN A 95 14.14 -15.94 -6.75
C ASN A 95 14.78 -16.10 -8.13
N GLU A 96 14.88 -15.03 -8.92
CA GLU A 96 15.51 -15.06 -10.24
C GLU A 96 17.02 -15.24 -10.13
N GLU A 97 17.70 -14.45 -9.28
CA GLU A 97 19.14 -14.51 -9.09
C GLU A 97 19.61 -15.90 -8.64
N ASN A 98 18.91 -16.50 -7.69
CA ASN A 98 19.26 -17.82 -7.15
C ASN A 98 18.71 -19.00 -7.99
N GLY A 99 17.97 -18.73 -9.07
CA GLY A 99 17.38 -19.76 -9.93
C GLY A 99 16.41 -20.69 -9.20
N LEU A 100 15.67 -20.20 -8.20
CA LEU A 100 14.80 -21.02 -7.35
C LEU A 100 13.55 -21.50 -8.07
N ASN A 101 13.12 -20.78 -9.12
CA ASN A 101 11.95 -21.10 -9.95
C ASN A 101 10.65 -21.26 -9.14
N LEU A 102 10.49 -20.50 -8.06
CA LEU A 102 9.29 -20.51 -7.26
C LEU A 102 8.14 -19.81 -7.99
N PRO A 103 6.92 -20.33 -7.91
CA PRO A 103 5.76 -19.72 -8.57
C PRO A 103 5.34 -18.42 -7.89
N PHE A 104 4.64 -17.57 -8.64
CA PHE A 104 4.22 -16.24 -8.26
C PHE A 104 3.64 -16.15 -6.83
N TYR A 105 2.65 -16.97 -6.52
CA TYR A 105 1.99 -16.92 -5.22
C TYR A 105 2.90 -17.32 -4.05
N ARG A 106 3.87 -18.22 -4.26
CA ARG A 106 4.85 -18.54 -3.19
C ARG A 106 5.68 -17.34 -2.79
N LEU A 107 6.06 -16.51 -3.75
CA LEU A 107 6.83 -15.29 -3.52
C LEU A 107 5.97 -14.17 -2.93
N ALA A 108 4.77 -13.99 -3.45
CA ALA A 108 3.83 -12.99 -2.95
C ALA A 108 3.33 -13.32 -1.53
N ASP A 109 3.05 -14.59 -1.24
CA ASP A 109 2.65 -15.03 0.10
C ASP A 109 3.79 -14.87 1.12
N LEU A 110 5.05 -15.13 0.71
CA LEU A 110 6.23 -14.90 1.55
C LEU A 110 6.38 -13.41 1.91
N ALA A 111 6.19 -12.51 0.95
CA ALA A 111 6.21 -11.07 1.21
C ALA A 111 5.07 -10.62 2.15
N HIS A 112 3.89 -11.20 1.97
CA HIS A 112 2.77 -10.96 2.88
C HIS A 112 3.03 -11.50 4.29
N GLU A 113 3.60 -12.71 4.41
CA GLU A 113 4.02 -13.28 5.70
C GLU A 113 5.02 -12.39 6.41
N ALA A 114 6.00 -11.83 5.68
CA ALA A 114 6.96 -10.87 6.21
C ALA A 114 6.27 -9.62 6.81
N GLU A 115 5.25 -9.08 6.13
CA GLU A 115 4.45 -7.95 6.64
C GLU A 115 3.68 -8.31 7.92
N VAL A 116 3.00 -9.46 7.93
CA VAL A 116 2.20 -9.91 9.06
C VAL A 116 3.07 -10.16 10.30
N VAL A 117 4.20 -10.86 10.14
CA VAL A 117 5.12 -11.19 11.23
C VAL A 117 5.75 -9.92 11.82
N ASN A 118 6.09 -8.95 10.97
CA ASN A 118 6.68 -7.68 11.39
C ASN A 118 5.63 -6.61 11.73
N ARG A 119 4.31 -6.89 11.61
CA ARG A 119 3.20 -5.98 11.92
C ARG A 119 3.24 -4.67 11.14
N THR A 120 3.67 -4.73 9.89
CA THR A 120 3.84 -3.55 9.03
C THR A 120 2.70 -3.35 8.03
N GLY A 121 1.96 -4.41 7.68
CA GLY A 121 0.83 -4.34 6.75
C GLY A 121 -0.02 -5.60 6.74
N LEU A 122 -1.29 -5.48 6.30
CA LEU A 122 -2.25 -6.58 6.21
C LEU A 122 -2.91 -6.71 4.82
N GLY A 123 -2.65 -5.79 3.91
CA GLY A 123 -3.35 -5.75 2.62
C GLY A 123 -2.56 -5.18 1.46
N ASP A 124 -1.41 -4.54 1.74
CA ASP A 124 -0.62 -3.84 0.74
C ASP A 124 -0.04 -4.82 -0.29
N VAL A 125 0.55 -5.93 0.15
CA VAL A 125 1.12 -6.95 -0.75
C VAL A 125 0.06 -7.54 -1.68
N VAL A 126 -1.18 -7.72 -1.21
CA VAL A 126 -2.28 -8.16 -2.09
C VAL A 126 -2.52 -7.12 -3.19
N CYS A 127 -2.65 -5.84 -2.85
CA CYS A 127 -2.83 -4.77 -3.83
C CYS A 127 -1.65 -4.70 -4.83
N GLN A 128 -0.44 -4.73 -4.31
CA GLN A 128 0.82 -4.64 -5.06
C GLN A 128 1.09 -5.84 -5.97
N SER A 129 0.52 -7.00 -5.64
CA SER A 129 0.58 -8.19 -6.47
C SER A 129 -0.30 -8.12 -7.71
N TYR A 130 -1.49 -7.50 -7.57
CA TYR A 130 -2.47 -7.48 -8.65
C TYR A 130 -2.47 -6.20 -9.48
N GLY A 131 -2.21 -5.03 -8.89
CA GLY A 131 -2.37 -3.73 -9.53
C GLY A 131 -3.83 -3.34 -9.76
N GLY A 132 -4.08 -2.09 -10.15
CA GLY A 132 -5.40 -1.49 -10.28
C GLY A 132 -5.93 -0.95 -8.95
N ILE A 133 -7.24 -0.77 -8.88
CA ILE A 133 -7.97 -0.54 -7.65
C ILE A 133 -8.43 -1.91 -7.16
N VAL A 134 -7.81 -2.41 -6.11
CA VAL A 134 -8.00 -3.76 -5.59
C VAL A 134 -8.97 -3.75 -4.42
N VAL A 135 -10.03 -4.53 -4.56
CA VAL A 135 -11.06 -4.72 -3.55
C VAL A 135 -10.86 -6.10 -2.91
N ARG A 136 -10.45 -6.14 -1.67
CA ARG A 136 -10.31 -7.38 -0.90
C ARG A 136 -11.67 -7.75 -0.30
N VAL A 137 -12.38 -8.63 -0.99
CA VAL A 137 -13.73 -9.11 -0.57
C VAL A 137 -13.66 -10.28 0.41
N GLU A 138 -12.54 -10.99 0.45
CA GLU A 138 -12.16 -11.92 1.51
C GLU A 138 -10.70 -11.69 1.90
N PRO A 139 -10.36 -11.68 3.21
CA PRO A 139 -9.00 -11.42 3.68
C PRO A 139 -8.09 -12.63 3.48
N GLY A 140 -6.79 -12.43 3.56
CA GLY A 140 -5.76 -13.46 3.49
C GLY A 140 -4.55 -13.00 2.71
N CYS A 141 -3.56 -13.89 2.57
CA CYS A 141 -2.41 -13.69 1.70
C CYS A 141 -2.83 -13.69 0.21
N PRO A 142 -1.97 -13.26 -0.73
CA PRO A 142 -2.29 -13.18 -2.15
C PRO A 142 -2.90 -14.44 -2.77
N SER A 143 -2.51 -15.64 -2.32
CA SER A 143 -3.06 -16.90 -2.82
C SER A 143 -4.43 -17.24 -2.23
N ASN A 144 -4.78 -16.71 -1.06
CA ASN A 144 -6.01 -17.03 -0.32
C ASN A 144 -7.07 -15.93 -0.42
N ALA A 145 -6.64 -14.68 -0.55
CA ALA A 145 -7.53 -13.54 -0.62
C ALA A 145 -8.41 -13.64 -1.87
N ARG A 146 -9.72 -13.40 -1.70
CA ARG A 146 -10.58 -13.16 -2.86
C ARG A 146 -10.63 -11.67 -3.15
N VAL A 147 -10.28 -11.31 -4.38
CA VAL A 147 -10.20 -9.92 -4.82
C VAL A 147 -11.05 -9.65 -6.04
N GLU A 148 -11.65 -8.46 -6.07
CA GLU A 148 -12.17 -7.82 -7.28
C GLU A 148 -11.26 -6.69 -7.68
N ARG A 149 -11.27 -6.29 -8.93
CA ARG A 149 -10.34 -5.32 -9.47
C ARG A 149 -10.98 -4.37 -10.46
N PHE A 150 -10.75 -3.05 -10.28
CA PHE A 150 -11.11 -2.05 -11.26
C PHE A 150 -9.85 -1.49 -11.93
N LEU A 151 -9.89 -1.36 -13.26
CA LEU A 151 -8.81 -0.81 -14.08
C LEU A 151 -9.18 0.60 -14.57
N TRP A 152 -9.51 1.48 -13.63
CA TRP A 152 -9.84 2.86 -13.96
C TRP A 152 -8.58 3.66 -14.30
N ARG A 153 -8.69 4.51 -15.31
CA ARG A 153 -7.67 5.51 -15.61
C ARG A 153 -7.90 6.69 -14.68
N LEU A 154 -7.10 6.79 -13.65
CA LEU A 154 -7.21 7.82 -12.63
C LEU A 154 -5.84 8.42 -12.37
N GLU A 155 -5.76 9.74 -12.45
CA GLU A 155 -4.61 10.52 -11.98
C GLU A 155 -4.91 11.00 -10.56
N LEU A 156 -3.91 10.90 -9.70
CA LEU A 156 -3.98 11.29 -8.30
C LEU A 156 -2.91 12.34 -8.00
N ASP A 157 -3.31 13.38 -7.31
CA ASP A 157 -2.45 14.37 -6.70
C ASP A 157 -2.20 13.92 -5.26
N ILE A 158 -0.93 13.80 -4.85
CA ILE A 158 -0.54 13.21 -3.57
C ILE A 158 0.36 14.18 -2.83
N LEU A 159 0.02 14.49 -1.59
CA LEU A 159 0.86 15.29 -0.70
C LEU A 159 1.28 14.46 0.51
N VAL A 160 2.59 14.36 0.75
CA VAL A 160 3.16 13.71 1.93
C VAL A 160 3.50 14.77 2.96
N LEU A 161 2.87 14.70 4.12
CA LEU A 161 3.04 15.66 5.22
C LEU A 161 3.95 15.12 6.33
N GLY A 162 4.12 13.80 6.41
CA GLY A 162 4.96 13.15 7.41
C GLY A 162 4.80 11.65 7.48
N SER A 163 5.47 11.04 8.44
CA SER A 163 5.40 9.61 8.71
C SER A 163 4.52 9.32 9.93
N LEU A 164 3.83 8.18 9.90
CA LEU A 164 3.16 7.57 11.05
C LEU A 164 3.68 6.13 11.19
N LYS A 165 3.83 5.67 12.43
CA LYS A 165 4.16 4.27 12.65
C LYS A 165 2.89 3.43 12.71
N THR A 166 2.75 2.52 11.79
CA THR A 166 1.59 1.60 11.69
C THR A 166 1.31 0.87 13.01
N GLU A 167 2.36 0.46 13.73
CA GLU A 167 2.22 -0.20 15.03
C GLU A 167 1.56 0.69 16.09
N GLU A 168 1.86 1.99 16.10
CA GLU A 168 1.29 2.96 17.05
C GLU A 168 -0.21 3.09 16.79
N VAL A 169 -0.61 3.27 15.53
CA VAL A 169 -2.02 3.40 15.13
C VAL A 169 -2.82 2.11 15.40
N LEU A 170 -2.25 0.94 15.07
CA LEU A 170 -2.93 -0.34 15.30
C LEU A 170 -2.97 -0.76 16.78
N SER A 171 -2.16 -0.15 17.66
CA SER A 171 -2.20 -0.37 19.10
C SER A 171 -3.27 0.46 19.83
N GLU A 172 -3.81 1.48 19.19
CA GLU A 172 -4.92 2.28 19.70
C GLU A 172 -6.24 1.50 19.60
N ASN A 173 -7.19 1.76 20.52
CA ASN A 173 -8.52 1.14 20.49
C ASN A 173 -9.41 1.76 19.40
N ILE A 174 -8.95 1.71 18.15
CA ILE A 174 -9.69 2.23 17.00
C ILE A 174 -10.65 1.14 16.49
N ASP A 175 -11.91 1.49 16.32
CA ASP A 175 -12.89 0.59 15.69
C ASP A 175 -12.79 0.65 14.15
N PHE A 176 -12.17 -0.33 13.57
CA PHE A 176 -12.04 -0.49 12.12
C PHE A 176 -13.24 -1.22 11.48
N SER A 177 -14.31 -1.55 12.23
CA SER A 177 -15.48 -2.28 11.71
C SER A 177 -16.20 -1.51 10.59
N VAL A 178 -16.18 -0.18 10.65
CA VAL A 178 -16.72 0.73 9.63
C VAL A 178 -16.17 0.43 8.22
N GLY A 179 -14.96 -0.13 8.11
CA GLY A 179 -14.36 -0.49 6.83
C GLY A 179 -15.19 -1.52 6.03
N LYS A 180 -15.88 -2.45 6.70
CA LYS A 180 -16.80 -3.38 6.04
C LYS A 180 -18.05 -2.69 5.50
N ASP A 181 -18.56 -1.70 6.21
CA ASP A 181 -19.72 -0.93 5.75
C ASP A 181 -19.32 -0.06 4.55
N CYS A 182 -18.15 0.59 4.61
CA CYS A 182 -17.59 1.33 3.48
C CYS A 182 -17.41 0.42 2.25
N LEU A 183 -16.88 -0.79 2.44
CA LEU A 183 -16.73 -1.78 1.38
C LEU A 183 -18.07 -2.15 0.74
N LYS A 184 -19.09 -2.42 1.54
CA LYS A 184 -20.43 -2.75 1.08
C LYS A 184 -21.07 -1.61 0.27
N GLU A 185 -20.96 -0.37 0.77
CA GLU A 185 -21.50 0.81 0.07
C GLU A 185 -20.73 1.12 -1.21
N PHE A 186 -19.40 0.96 -1.21
CA PHE A 186 -18.59 1.07 -2.41
C PHE A 186 -19.00 0.04 -3.47
N MET A 187 -19.10 -1.24 -3.09
CA MET A 187 -19.46 -2.33 -4.02
C MET A 187 -20.88 -2.24 -4.56
N ARG A 188 -21.80 -1.57 -3.84
CA ARG A 188 -23.16 -1.32 -4.33
C ARG A 188 -23.21 -0.35 -5.51
N LYS A 189 -22.32 0.64 -5.53
CA LYS A 189 -22.21 1.66 -6.58
C LYS A 189 -20.76 2.05 -6.82
N PRO A 190 -19.96 1.20 -7.48
CA PRO A 190 -18.56 1.50 -7.74
C PRO A 190 -18.40 2.72 -8.65
N SER A 191 -17.75 3.76 -8.14
CA SER A 191 -17.33 4.95 -8.91
C SER A 191 -16.18 5.63 -8.19
N VAL A 192 -15.47 6.53 -8.86
CA VAL A 192 -14.38 7.32 -8.26
C VAL A 192 -14.93 8.19 -7.13
N GLU A 193 -16.07 8.85 -7.34
CA GLU A 193 -16.70 9.70 -6.34
C GLU A 193 -17.08 8.90 -5.08
N ASN A 194 -17.68 7.71 -5.26
CA ASN A 194 -18.05 6.87 -4.12
C ASN A 194 -16.82 6.31 -3.41
N LEU A 195 -15.72 6.04 -4.12
CA LEU A 195 -14.46 5.65 -3.49
C LEU A 195 -13.97 6.71 -2.52
N PHE A 196 -13.93 7.98 -2.95
CA PHE A 196 -13.52 9.10 -2.09
C PHE A 196 -14.50 9.34 -0.95
N VAL A 197 -15.80 9.24 -1.19
CA VAL A 197 -16.83 9.35 -0.13
C VAL A 197 -16.61 8.30 0.96
N GLN A 198 -16.39 7.04 0.58
CA GLN A 198 -16.18 5.97 1.57
C GLN A 198 -14.80 6.06 2.24
N ALA A 199 -13.75 6.49 1.52
CA ALA A 199 -12.43 6.71 2.09
C ALA A 199 -12.46 7.83 3.14
N LYS A 200 -13.08 8.96 2.84
CA LYS A 200 -13.26 10.07 3.79
C LYS A 200 -14.13 9.65 4.98
N ARG A 201 -15.26 8.98 4.73
CA ARG A 201 -16.13 8.46 5.80
C ARG A 201 -15.34 7.58 6.77
N PHE A 202 -14.55 6.65 6.25
CA PHE A 202 -13.70 5.77 7.07
C PHE A 202 -12.72 6.56 7.93
N SER A 203 -12.00 7.51 7.36
CA SER A 203 -11.00 8.31 8.09
C SER A 203 -11.63 9.20 9.17
N VAL A 204 -12.85 9.71 8.92
CA VAL A 204 -13.63 10.49 9.91
C VAL A 204 -14.13 9.60 11.04
N GLU A 205 -14.80 8.48 10.73
CA GLU A 205 -15.39 7.60 11.73
C GLU A 205 -14.35 6.88 12.59
N THR A 206 -13.12 6.69 12.07
CA THR A 206 -11.98 6.15 12.84
C THR A 206 -11.19 7.23 13.59
N GLY A 207 -11.46 8.51 13.37
CA GLY A 207 -10.71 9.62 13.98
C GLY A 207 -9.31 9.85 13.39
N LEU A 208 -8.90 9.07 12.38
CA LEU A 208 -7.54 9.16 11.80
C LEU A 208 -7.31 10.44 10.97
N ILE A 209 -8.37 11.11 10.54
CA ILE A 209 -8.32 12.24 9.62
C ILE A 209 -7.79 13.54 10.24
N GLU A 210 -7.77 13.66 11.57
CA GLU A 210 -7.53 14.93 12.28
C GLU A 210 -6.29 15.67 11.81
N ASP A 211 -5.19 14.95 11.62
CA ASP A 211 -3.89 15.52 11.22
C ASP A 211 -3.82 16.06 9.78
N VAL A 212 -4.82 15.79 8.95
CA VAL A 212 -4.86 16.15 7.52
C VAL A 212 -6.18 16.80 7.09
N MET A 213 -7.06 17.09 8.04
CA MET A 213 -8.40 17.62 7.76
C MET A 213 -8.34 18.95 7.00
N ASP A 214 -7.51 19.89 7.44
CA ASP A 214 -7.39 21.23 6.82
C ASP A 214 -7.00 21.11 5.33
N VAL A 215 -6.12 20.15 5.01
CA VAL A 215 -5.67 19.91 3.64
C VAL A 215 -6.79 19.35 2.78
N ILE A 216 -7.56 18.40 3.35
CA ILE A 216 -8.71 17.80 2.65
C ILE A 216 -9.80 18.85 2.39
N GLU A 217 -10.10 19.69 3.37
CA GLU A 217 -11.08 20.77 3.24
C GLU A 217 -10.67 21.81 2.19
N ALA A 218 -9.38 22.15 2.10
CA ALA A 218 -8.87 23.06 1.08
C ALA A 218 -9.06 22.50 -0.35
N VAL A 219 -8.77 21.21 -0.55
CA VAL A 219 -9.02 20.54 -1.83
C VAL A 219 -10.51 20.52 -2.19
N GLU A 220 -11.38 20.20 -1.24
CA GLU A 220 -12.83 20.17 -1.46
C GLU A 220 -13.40 21.56 -1.76
N ALA A 221 -12.91 22.60 -1.07
CA ALA A 221 -13.30 23.99 -1.32
C ALA A 221 -12.91 24.46 -2.74
N SER A 222 -11.86 23.90 -3.32
CA SER A 222 -11.45 24.15 -4.72
C SER A 222 -12.23 23.31 -5.74
N GLY A 223 -13.13 22.43 -5.29
CA GLY A 223 -13.94 21.55 -6.15
C GLY A 223 -13.30 20.21 -6.48
N GLY A 224 -12.18 19.85 -5.84
CA GLY A 224 -11.55 18.54 -5.91
C GLY A 224 -12.20 17.52 -4.97
N MET A 225 -11.70 16.30 -5.02
CA MET A 225 -12.01 15.24 -4.06
C MET A 225 -10.73 14.81 -3.36
N ALA A 226 -10.75 14.66 -2.04
CA ALA A 226 -9.59 14.24 -1.28
C ALA A 226 -9.94 13.28 -0.15
N SER A 227 -8.95 12.48 0.24
CA SER A 227 -8.99 11.67 1.45
C SER A 227 -7.60 11.41 1.99
N MET A 228 -7.53 10.88 3.20
CA MET A 228 -6.29 10.49 3.86
C MET A 228 -5.74 9.19 3.25
N VAL A 229 -4.41 9.13 3.07
CA VAL A 229 -3.70 7.87 2.88
C VAL A 229 -3.65 7.15 4.22
N MET A 230 -4.34 6.00 4.34
CA MET A 230 -4.45 5.29 5.62
C MET A 230 -3.09 4.85 6.16
N LEU A 231 -2.93 5.01 7.47
CA LEU A 231 -1.70 4.70 8.22
C LEU A 231 -0.49 5.54 7.77
N GLY A 232 -0.73 6.72 7.20
CA GLY A 232 0.28 7.69 6.81
C GLY A 232 -0.22 9.12 7.02
N LYS A 233 0.67 10.06 7.28
CA LYS A 233 0.35 11.50 7.29
C LYS A 233 0.48 12.04 5.88
N ALA A 234 -0.49 11.67 5.02
CA ALA A 234 -0.52 12.05 3.62
C ALA A 234 -1.96 12.13 3.11
N VAL A 235 -2.17 12.92 2.05
CA VAL A 235 -3.45 13.12 1.36
C VAL A 235 -3.32 12.67 -0.09
N PHE A 236 -4.34 11.99 -0.60
CA PHE A 236 -4.51 11.74 -2.03
C PHE A 236 -5.78 12.42 -2.54
N ALA A 237 -5.70 12.97 -3.73
CA ALA A 237 -6.77 13.79 -4.29
C ALA A 237 -6.95 13.57 -5.80
N VAL A 238 -8.09 14.02 -6.31
CA VAL A 238 -8.35 14.22 -7.73
C VAL A 238 -8.76 15.68 -7.93
N ASN A 239 -8.14 16.34 -8.92
CA ASN A 239 -8.30 17.77 -9.17
C ASN A 239 -7.94 18.65 -7.95
N GLY A 240 -6.90 18.26 -7.19
CA GLY A 240 -6.51 18.93 -5.97
C GLY A 240 -5.11 19.55 -6.00
N TYR A 241 -4.39 19.46 -7.11
CA TYR A 241 -2.96 19.79 -7.17
C TYR A 241 -2.65 21.21 -6.66
N GLU A 242 -3.35 22.22 -7.18
CA GLU A 242 -3.13 23.64 -6.82
C GLU A 242 -3.44 23.90 -5.32
N ALA A 243 -4.49 23.27 -4.79
CA ALA A 243 -4.82 23.41 -3.37
C ALA A 243 -3.78 22.70 -2.48
N LEU A 244 -3.22 21.58 -2.91
CA LEU A 244 -2.18 20.85 -2.19
C LEU A 244 -0.84 21.62 -2.18
N GLU A 245 -0.53 22.43 -3.22
CA GLU A 245 0.68 23.24 -3.28
C GLU A 245 0.75 24.28 -2.13
N GLU A 246 -0.37 24.67 -1.56
CA GLU A 246 -0.40 25.59 -0.40
C GLU A 246 0.18 24.93 0.87
N PHE A 247 0.22 23.59 0.93
CA PHE A 247 0.69 22.82 2.10
C PHE A 247 2.03 22.12 1.89
N GLY A 248 2.55 22.07 0.65
CA GLY A 248 3.83 21.43 0.36
C GLY A 248 4.05 21.17 -1.12
N GLU A 249 4.86 20.16 -1.44
CA GLU A 249 5.18 19.78 -2.81
C GLU A 249 4.38 18.51 -3.21
N PRO A 250 3.24 18.62 -3.90
CA PRO A 250 2.46 17.48 -4.30
C PRO A 250 3.12 16.71 -5.45
N VAL A 251 2.92 15.41 -5.47
CA VAL A 251 3.40 14.48 -6.49
C VAL A 251 2.23 13.91 -7.26
N ARG A 252 2.29 13.92 -8.59
CA ARG A 252 1.32 13.22 -9.44
C ARG A 252 1.67 11.76 -9.61
N ALA A 253 0.66 10.91 -9.49
CA ALA A 253 0.74 9.50 -9.78
C ALA A 253 -0.52 9.03 -10.51
N THR A 254 -0.44 7.91 -11.20
CA THR A 254 -1.60 7.29 -11.85
C THR A 254 -1.83 5.89 -11.29
N VAL A 255 -3.04 5.39 -11.41
CA VAL A 255 -3.34 3.99 -11.09
C VAL A 255 -2.51 3.08 -12.00
N SER A 256 -1.71 2.20 -11.40
CA SER A 256 -0.98 1.17 -12.14
C SER A 256 -1.90 0.00 -12.46
N PRO A 257 -2.15 -0.34 -13.72
CA PRO A 257 -2.94 -1.52 -14.05
C PRO A 257 -2.20 -2.84 -13.77
N TYR A 258 -0.93 -2.76 -13.44
CA TYR A 258 -0.04 -3.90 -13.19
C TYR A 258 0.47 -3.90 -11.76
N GLY A 259 0.59 -5.10 -11.18
CA GLY A 259 1.30 -5.34 -9.93
C GLY A 259 2.81 -5.43 -10.11
N VAL A 260 3.45 -6.24 -9.24
CA VAL A 260 4.87 -6.54 -9.32
C VAL A 260 5.26 -7.08 -10.71
N ARG A 261 6.39 -6.60 -11.25
CA ARG A 261 6.84 -6.98 -12.59
C ARG A 261 8.34 -6.82 -12.77
N PHE A 262 8.88 -7.56 -13.72
CA PHE A 262 10.23 -7.35 -14.24
C PHE A 262 10.26 -6.08 -15.11
N LEU A 263 11.33 -5.30 -14.96
CA LEU A 263 11.64 -4.16 -15.83
C LEU A 263 12.77 -4.57 -16.79
N PHE A 264 12.51 -4.45 -18.09
CA PHE A 264 13.49 -4.74 -19.15
C PHE A 264 14.47 -3.60 -19.33
#